data_fcb38a6db0bcf14a50fe81f2e9a478c9
#
_entry.id   fcb38a6db0bcf14a50fe81f2e9a478c9
#
_cell.length_a   1.000
_cell.length_b   1.000
_cell.length_c   1.000
_cell.angle_alpha   90.00
_cell.angle_beta   90.00
_cell.angle_gamma   90.00
#
_symmetry.space_group_name_H-M   'P 1'
#
loop_
_entity.id
_entity.type
_entity.pdbx_description
1 polymer ?
#
loop_
_entity_poly.entity_id
_entity_poly.type
_entity_poly.pdbx_seq_one_letter_code
_entity_poly.pdbx_strand_id
1 'polypeptide(L)'
;MNQYAIGLYEKAIPKNMSWSEKLLCAKDCNYDFLEISIDETEDKLSRLNWTKEQRREMLDLMRNLDLPIRSMCLSAHRKYPFGASDKAVRDRGMEIMEKAISFADDLGIRIIQLAGY
;
A
#
# COMPACT_ATOMS: atom_id res chain seq x y z
N MET A 1 -8.27 16.50 21.19
CA MET A 1 -7.68 16.83 19.87
C MET A 1 -6.32 16.15 19.76
N ASN A 2 -6.15 15.34 18.73
CA ASN A 2 -4.88 14.65 18.52
C ASN A 2 -3.87 15.61 17.87
N GLN A 3 -2.68 15.66 18.42
CA GLN A 3 -1.58 16.44 17.85
C GLN A 3 -0.86 15.66 16.74
N TYR A 4 -1.25 14.43 16.49
CA TYR A 4 -0.66 13.54 15.48
C TYR A 4 -1.75 12.71 14.82
N ALA A 5 -1.47 12.28 13.60
CA ALA A 5 -2.37 11.40 12.85
C ALA A 5 -2.09 9.94 13.20
N ILE A 6 -3.15 9.14 13.29
CA ILE A 6 -3.06 7.70 13.56
C ILE A 6 -3.63 6.95 12.37
N GLY A 7 -2.85 6.00 11.85
CA GLY A 7 -3.26 5.16 10.74
C GLY A 7 -3.59 3.74 11.16
N LEU A 8 -4.46 3.11 10.37
CA LEU A 8 -4.80 1.71 10.51
C LEU A 8 -4.05 0.89 9.46
N TYR A 9 -3.34 -0.15 9.89
CA TYR A 9 -2.67 -1.04 8.97
C TYR A 9 -3.67 -1.99 8.31
N GLU A 10 -3.59 -2.12 7.02
CA GLU A 10 -4.54 -2.92 6.23
C GLU A 10 -4.69 -4.35 6.74
N LYS A 11 -3.60 -4.98 7.18
CA LYS A 11 -3.64 -6.37 7.66
C LYS A 11 -4.38 -6.55 8.98
N ALA A 12 -4.73 -5.48 9.67
CA ALA A 12 -5.60 -5.54 10.85
C ALA A 12 -7.08 -5.66 10.46
N ILE A 13 -7.41 -5.54 9.18
CA ILE A 13 -8.76 -5.60 8.65
C ILE A 13 -8.98 -6.96 7.97
N PRO A 14 -10.19 -7.55 8.04
CA PRO A 14 -10.47 -8.81 7.33
C PRO A 14 -10.17 -8.73 5.84
N LYS A 15 -9.57 -9.79 5.29
CA LYS A 15 -9.09 -9.82 3.91
C LYS A 15 -10.18 -9.69 2.85
N ASN A 16 -11.38 -10.14 3.16
CA ASN A 16 -12.48 -10.21 2.21
C ASN A 16 -13.26 -8.90 2.06
N MET A 17 -12.82 -7.84 2.70
CA MET A 17 -13.46 -6.53 2.56
C MET A 17 -13.04 -5.86 1.26
N SER A 18 -13.99 -5.16 0.61
CA SER A 18 -13.71 -4.29 -0.52
C SER A 18 -12.90 -3.06 -0.04
N TRP A 19 -12.32 -2.31 -0.97
CA TRP A 19 -11.63 -1.09 -0.62
C TRP A 19 -12.54 -0.05 0.03
N SER A 20 -13.78 0.05 -0.46
CA SER A 20 -14.79 0.91 0.17
C SER A 20 -15.01 0.53 1.62
N GLU A 21 -15.16 -0.76 1.89
CA GLU A 21 -15.36 -1.28 3.24
C GLU A 21 -14.14 -1.07 4.14
N LYS A 22 -12.93 -1.27 3.59
CA LYS A 22 -11.69 -1.05 4.36
C LYS A 22 -11.53 0.41 4.78
N LEU A 23 -11.74 1.32 3.85
CA LEU A 23 -11.61 2.75 4.14
C LEU A 23 -12.70 3.23 5.11
N LEU A 24 -13.92 2.74 4.93
CA LEU A 24 -15.02 3.06 5.83
C LEU A 24 -14.77 2.51 7.24
N CYS A 25 -14.25 1.29 7.34
CA CYS A 25 -13.86 0.69 8.61
C CYS A 25 -12.83 1.57 9.36
N ALA A 26 -11.81 2.02 8.66
CA ALA A 26 -10.81 2.90 9.26
C ALA A 26 -11.44 4.22 9.74
N LYS A 27 -12.31 4.80 8.92
CA LYS A 27 -12.98 6.05 9.28
C LYS A 27 -13.90 5.87 10.48
N ASP A 28 -14.72 4.82 10.49
CA ASP A 28 -15.67 4.54 11.57
C ASP A 28 -14.96 4.26 12.90
N CYS A 29 -13.73 3.76 12.84
CA CYS A 29 -12.91 3.51 14.02
C CYS A 29 -12.06 4.72 14.42
N ASN A 30 -12.28 5.88 13.79
CA ASN A 30 -11.61 7.15 14.08
C ASN A 30 -10.12 7.16 13.76
N TYR A 31 -9.68 6.37 12.78
CA TYR A 31 -8.34 6.48 12.21
C TYR A 31 -8.28 7.63 11.20
N ASP A 32 -7.13 8.24 11.06
CA ASP A 32 -6.92 9.38 10.18
C ASP A 32 -6.52 8.97 8.77
N PHE A 33 -5.94 7.78 8.61
CA PHE A 33 -5.52 7.25 7.32
C PHE A 33 -5.39 5.73 7.37
N LEU A 34 -5.23 5.13 6.20
CA LEU A 34 -4.95 3.70 6.09
C LEU A 34 -3.53 3.50 5.58
N GLU A 35 -2.83 2.49 6.11
CA GLU A 35 -1.56 2.03 5.57
C GLU A 35 -1.81 0.80 4.72
N ILE A 36 -1.48 0.89 3.42
CA ILE A 36 -1.66 -0.21 2.48
C ILE A 36 -0.50 -1.20 2.60
N SER A 37 -0.81 -2.48 2.42
CA SER A 37 0.19 -3.55 2.44
C SER A 37 0.50 -4.02 1.02
N ILE A 38 1.78 -4.06 0.69
CA ILE A 38 2.28 -4.71 -0.53
C ILE A 38 3.32 -5.74 -0.08
N ASP A 39 2.87 -6.98 0.04
CA ASP A 39 3.74 -8.09 0.41
C ASP A 39 4.10 -8.94 -0.81
N GLU A 40 4.75 -10.08 -0.58
CA GLU A 40 5.26 -10.96 -1.63
C GLU A 40 4.17 -11.80 -2.32
N THR A 41 2.93 -11.74 -1.86
CA THR A 41 1.85 -12.50 -2.50
C THR A 41 1.49 -11.89 -3.85
N GLU A 42 1.08 -12.73 -4.78
CA GLU A 42 0.68 -12.26 -6.11
C GLU A 42 -0.52 -11.30 -6.03
N ASP A 43 -1.44 -11.54 -5.12
CA ASP A 43 -2.60 -10.68 -4.90
C ASP A 43 -2.16 -9.25 -4.55
N LYS A 44 -1.26 -9.11 -3.60
CA LYS A 44 -0.76 -7.78 -3.18
C LYS A 44 0.14 -7.16 -4.24
N LEU A 45 1.03 -7.93 -4.84
CA LEU A 45 1.92 -7.44 -5.89
C LEU A 45 1.15 -6.97 -7.12
N SER A 46 0.02 -7.60 -7.44
CA SER A 46 -0.80 -7.22 -8.58
C SER A 46 -1.33 -5.79 -8.47
N ARG A 47 -1.43 -5.25 -7.25
CA ARG A 47 -1.84 -3.87 -7.03
C ARG A 47 -0.90 -2.88 -7.71
N LEU A 48 0.37 -3.19 -7.78
CA LEU A 48 1.37 -2.33 -8.43
C LEU A 48 1.16 -2.25 -9.94
N ASN A 49 0.33 -3.11 -10.50
CA ASN A 49 -0.03 -3.12 -11.91
C ASN A 49 -1.42 -2.54 -12.17
N TRP A 50 -2.06 -1.95 -11.17
CA TRP A 50 -3.33 -1.27 -11.37
C TRP A 50 -3.22 -0.23 -12.48
N THR A 51 -4.24 -0.16 -13.34
CA THR A 51 -4.33 0.82 -14.40
C THR A 51 -4.50 2.22 -13.82
N LYS A 52 -4.27 3.23 -14.65
CA LYS A 52 -4.51 4.62 -14.24
C LYS A 52 -5.96 4.85 -13.85
N GLU A 53 -6.89 4.16 -14.53
CA GLU A 53 -8.30 4.23 -14.21
C GLU A 53 -8.59 3.67 -12.83
N GLN A 54 -8.04 2.49 -12.51
CA GLN A 54 -8.19 1.88 -11.18
C GLN A 54 -7.60 2.76 -10.08
N ARG A 55 -6.45 3.38 -10.35
CA ARG A 55 -5.82 4.31 -9.39
C ARG A 55 -6.68 5.56 -9.19
N ARG A 56 -7.30 6.05 -10.25
CA ARG A 56 -8.21 7.20 -10.17
C ARG A 56 -9.46 6.86 -9.37
N GLU A 57 -10.03 5.68 -9.58
CA GLU A 57 -11.19 5.20 -8.82
C GLU A 57 -10.87 5.14 -7.32
N MET A 58 -9.67 4.67 -6.98
CA MET A 58 -9.22 4.64 -5.59
C MET A 58 -9.09 6.05 -5.00
N LEU A 59 -8.54 6.99 -5.76
CA LEU A 59 -8.45 8.39 -5.32
C LEU A 59 -9.83 9.00 -5.06
N ASP A 60 -10.78 8.73 -5.94
CA ASP A 60 -12.16 9.20 -5.78
C ASP A 60 -12.79 8.62 -4.52
N LEU A 61 -12.56 7.34 -4.27
CA LEU A 61 -13.06 6.65 -3.09
C LEU A 61 -12.49 7.27 -1.80
N MET A 62 -11.17 7.49 -1.78
CA MET A 62 -10.50 8.13 -0.64
C MET A 62 -11.05 9.53 -0.39
N ARG A 63 -11.29 10.29 -1.46
CA ARG A 63 -11.82 11.65 -1.37
C ARG A 63 -13.27 11.64 -0.87
N ASN A 64 -14.10 10.76 -1.41
CA ASN A 64 -15.51 10.66 -1.05
C ASN A 64 -15.70 10.24 0.41
N LEU A 65 -14.83 9.39 0.92
CA LEU A 65 -14.89 8.91 2.30
C LEU A 65 -14.04 9.78 3.25
N ASP A 66 -13.31 10.74 2.71
CA ASP A 66 -12.38 11.59 3.48
C ASP A 66 -11.44 10.73 4.32
N LEU A 67 -10.84 9.73 3.69
CA LEU A 67 -9.86 8.86 4.33
C LEU A 67 -8.74 8.50 3.35
N PRO A 68 -7.57 9.11 3.47
CA PRO A 68 -6.46 8.82 2.55
C PRO A 68 -5.73 7.54 2.90
N ILE A 69 -5.07 6.97 1.89
CA ILE A 69 -3.99 6.02 2.10
C ILE A 69 -2.72 6.86 2.10
N ARG A 70 -2.04 6.95 3.24
CA ARG A 70 -0.92 7.87 3.40
C ARG A 70 0.43 7.18 3.48
N SER A 71 0.45 5.92 3.86
CA SER A 71 1.68 5.13 3.95
C SER A 71 1.50 3.75 3.34
N MET A 72 2.62 3.15 2.99
CA MET A 72 2.69 1.80 2.42
C MET A 72 3.69 0.98 3.23
N CYS A 73 3.29 -0.21 3.64
CA CYS A 73 4.22 -1.19 4.16
C CYS A 73 4.63 -2.10 3.00
N LEU A 74 5.83 -1.89 2.47
CA LEU A 74 6.35 -2.64 1.34
C LEU A 74 7.24 -3.76 1.86
N SER A 75 6.66 -4.95 2.03
CA SER A 75 7.35 -6.12 2.57
C SER A 75 7.63 -7.20 1.52
N ALA A 76 7.35 -6.92 0.26
CA ALA A 76 7.57 -7.86 -0.85
C ALA A 76 9.04 -8.29 -0.99
N HIS A 77 9.96 -7.46 -0.53
CA HIS A 77 11.40 -7.74 -0.58
C HIS A 77 11.82 -8.89 0.34
N ARG A 78 10.91 -9.39 1.17
CA ARG A 78 11.15 -10.64 1.91
C ARG A 78 11.44 -11.80 0.96
N LYS A 79 10.73 -11.86 -0.16
CA LYS A 79 10.94 -12.90 -1.20
C LYS A 79 11.94 -12.45 -2.27
N TYR A 80 12.04 -11.16 -2.52
CA TYR A 80 12.88 -10.58 -3.57
C TYR A 80 13.85 -9.55 -3.01
N PRO A 81 14.77 -9.96 -2.11
CA PRO A 81 15.67 -8.99 -1.47
C PRO A 81 16.69 -8.40 -2.44
N PHE A 82 17.06 -7.15 -2.23
CA PHE A 82 18.06 -6.46 -3.05
C PHE A 82 19.45 -7.09 -2.94
N GLY A 83 19.74 -7.77 -1.84
CA GLY A 83 21.00 -8.42 -1.61
C GLY A 83 21.05 -9.91 -1.97
N ALA A 84 20.05 -10.42 -2.67
CA ALA A 84 20.01 -11.83 -3.06
C ALA A 84 21.19 -12.19 -3.95
N SER A 85 21.67 -13.43 -3.82
CA SER A 85 22.76 -13.93 -4.69
C SER A 85 22.30 -14.13 -6.13
N ASP A 86 21.03 -14.48 -6.32
CA ASP A 86 20.42 -14.67 -7.64
C ASP A 86 20.08 -13.31 -8.25
N LYS A 87 20.66 -13.04 -9.43
CA LYS A 87 20.44 -11.79 -10.15
C LYS A 87 18.97 -11.58 -10.51
N ALA A 88 18.25 -12.64 -10.90
CA ALA A 88 16.83 -12.54 -11.26
C ALA A 88 16.00 -12.08 -10.06
N VAL A 89 16.32 -12.53 -8.88
CA VAL A 89 15.64 -12.10 -7.63
C VAL A 89 15.93 -10.63 -7.35
N ARG A 90 17.18 -10.20 -7.48
CA ARG A 90 17.55 -8.79 -7.31
C ARG A 90 16.84 -7.89 -8.32
N ASP A 91 16.80 -8.30 -9.57
CA ASP A 91 16.12 -7.54 -10.63
C ASP A 91 14.63 -7.40 -10.36
N ARG A 92 14.00 -8.47 -9.87
CA ARG A 92 12.60 -8.43 -9.46
C ARG A 92 12.39 -7.47 -8.30
N GLY A 93 13.29 -7.47 -7.32
CA GLY A 93 13.24 -6.55 -6.21
C GLY A 93 13.30 -5.08 -6.66
N MET A 94 14.17 -4.77 -7.61
CA MET A 94 14.28 -3.43 -8.16
C MET A 94 13.02 -3.03 -8.93
N GLU A 95 12.47 -3.93 -9.72
CA GLU A 95 11.22 -3.71 -10.44
C GLU A 95 10.07 -3.39 -9.49
N ILE A 96 9.96 -4.16 -8.40
CA ILE A 96 8.94 -3.94 -7.37
C ILE A 96 9.10 -2.54 -6.77
N MET A 97 10.32 -2.13 -6.45
CA MET A 97 10.56 -0.81 -5.86
C MET A 97 10.17 0.32 -6.80
N GLU A 98 10.55 0.23 -8.06
CA GLU A 98 10.21 1.23 -9.07
C GLU A 98 8.69 1.36 -9.24
N LYS A 99 8.01 0.22 -9.33
CA LYS A 99 6.55 0.19 -9.45
C LYS A 99 5.87 0.73 -8.19
N ALA A 100 6.41 0.42 -7.02
CA ALA A 100 5.87 0.91 -5.75
C ALA A 100 5.97 2.43 -5.64
N ILE A 101 7.07 3.00 -6.09
CA ILE A 101 7.26 4.46 -6.09
C ILE A 101 6.23 5.12 -7.03
N SER A 102 6.05 4.58 -8.22
CA SER A 102 5.06 5.09 -9.18
C SER A 102 3.64 4.98 -8.64
N PHE A 103 3.31 3.85 -8.05
CA PHE A 103 2.01 3.61 -7.44
C PHE A 103 1.75 4.59 -6.30
N ALA A 104 2.75 4.80 -5.44
CA ALA A 104 2.65 5.73 -4.31
C ALA A 104 2.44 7.17 -4.81
N ASP A 105 3.17 7.57 -5.84
CA ASP A 105 3.04 8.90 -6.42
C ASP A 105 1.62 9.13 -6.95
N ASP A 106 1.07 8.17 -7.69
CA ASP A 106 -0.26 8.27 -8.26
C ASP A 106 -1.36 8.34 -7.19
N LEU A 107 -1.20 7.66 -6.07
CA LEU A 107 -2.20 7.60 -5.00
C LEU A 107 -1.97 8.64 -3.89
N GLY A 108 -0.92 9.43 -3.98
CA GLY A 108 -0.60 10.42 -2.96
C GLY A 108 -0.06 9.81 -1.68
N ILE A 109 0.47 8.60 -1.74
CA ILE A 109 1.11 7.93 -0.60
C ILE A 109 2.46 8.62 -0.34
N ARG A 110 2.66 9.09 0.89
CA ARG A 110 3.80 9.94 1.24
C ARG A 110 4.98 9.17 1.83
N ILE A 111 4.72 7.98 2.37
CA ILE A 111 5.73 7.20 3.09
C ILE A 111 5.69 5.76 2.60
N ILE A 112 6.84 5.23 2.21
CA ILE A 112 7.01 3.82 1.92
C ILE A 112 7.94 3.25 3.00
N GLN A 113 7.40 2.35 3.82
CA GLN A 113 8.17 1.67 4.86
C GLN A 113 8.81 0.42 4.26
N LEU A 114 10.12 0.35 4.33
CA LEU A 114 10.89 -0.81 3.88
C LEU A 114 11.35 -1.63 5.06
N ALA A 115 11.38 -2.95 4.90
CA ALA A 115 11.99 -3.83 5.88
C ALA A 115 13.44 -4.14 5.44
N GLY A 116 14.34 -4.25 6.40
CA GLY A 116 15.74 -4.53 6.13
C GLY A 116 16.00 -6.04 6.02
N TYR A 117 15.64 -6.62 4.91
CA TYR A 117 15.86 -8.05 4.66
C TYR A 117 17.22 -8.30 4.03
#